data_2ca71b52d11e8d0ab84f2758b063cb3d
#
_entry.id   2ca71b52d11e8d0ab84f2758b063cb3d
#
_cell.length_a   1.000
_cell.length_b   1.000
_cell.length_c   1.000
_cell.angle_alpha   90.00
_cell.angle_beta   90.00
_cell.angle_gamma   90.00
#
_symmetry.space_group_name_H-M   'P 1'
#
loop_
_entity.id
_entity.type
_entity.pdbx_description
1 polymer ?
#
loop_
_entity_poly.entity_id
_entity_poly.type
_entity_poly.pdbx_seq_one_letter_code
_entity_poly.pdbx_strand_id
1 'polypeptide(L)'
;MTKTPLALLLAGLLCAPAFAAPTTHEQLTTLAQDIVRIDARRNPIHATDLGIAGLDGELGEATEAARAGMIAQLHAWAARLDAITRAAGPSIALVDADDAKLLRAQIDERLDSLLVRQTDRKDYAGPALALVDAVYTQFLHLPIPGRDEATAADVPKAWADIVSRLEKGPAWIEAGQKLVTHPGKLYGVAGGKQIAGAPDFLGGALTEAARQQLAGDPALFKRFEAARDAVLATLAKTSAYIAAHVDAWPENFAMGRAAYDQMLQREQLLPYTGRDIEGMARDELAHGWAEEAWARSEAANRKVALGADSGGGMAPGGPVLIDYYRDRIAELRKFVQAHDVVTVPAWLGSLEVVETPKFQQPVSPGASMESPRLFARSNNGYYFITPPDSLKEAAERLDMNEDFDRDRILQTAAHEAMPGHFLQLSIARRHSDYVRKIQYSSTFAEGWAFYGEEMFLRLGLYGDDLDARLFTARWERVRGARVIVDVKLASGEWTLAQAAKFFEEQSGFTKSASEAAVAGYALRPGYVPAYTVGRLQLEELLAEYQHRLGDKASLHDFHDRLLSYGSVPFAIVGPELLADLDKPASAVRAAANY
;
A
#
# COMPACT_ATOMS: atom_id res chain seq x y z
N MET A 1 -80.80 -47.11 12.01
CA MET A 1 -79.84 -46.87 13.06
C MET A 1 -78.43 -46.97 12.45
N THR A 2 -77.91 -45.89 11.89
CA THR A 2 -76.60 -45.86 11.29
C THR A 2 -75.79 -44.75 11.98
N LYS A 3 -74.71 -45.11 12.66
CA LYS A 3 -73.83 -44.23 13.37
C LYS A 3 -72.72 -43.76 12.41
N THR A 4 -72.64 -42.45 12.19
CA THR A 4 -71.55 -41.78 11.47
C THR A 4 -70.41 -41.48 12.44
N PRO A 5 -69.09 -41.76 12.14
CA PRO A 5 -67.98 -41.32 12.98
C PRO A 5 -67.52 -39.92 12.56
N LEU A 6 -67.37 -39.07 13.56
CA LEU A 6 -66.79 -37.71 13.49
C LEU A 6 -65.28 -37.81 13.26
N ALA A 7 -64.83 -37.32 12.12
CA ALA A 7 -63.37 -37.22 11.83
C ALA A 7 -62.82 -35.92 12.45
N LEU A 8 -61.93 -36.04 13.44
CA LEU A 8 -61.10 -34.93 13.96
C LEU A 8 -60.01 -34.61 12.96
N LEU A 9 -60.05 -33.45 12.31
CA LEU A 9 -58.93 -32.87 11.58
C LEU A 9 -57.97 -32.23 12.62
N LEU A 10 -56.83 -32.86 12.86
CA LEU A 10 -55.68 -32.21 13.50
C LEU A 10 -55.01 -31.29 12.49
N ALA A 11 -55.19 -29.97 12.63
CA ALA A 11 -54.40 -28.97 11.94
C ALA A 11 -53.01 -28.91 12.60
N GLY A 12 -52.04 -29.60 12.01
CA GLY A 12 -50.63 -29.44 12.37
C GLY A 12 -50.12 -28.07 11.92
N LEU A 13 -49.97 -27.14 12.84
CA LEU A 13 -49.19 -25.92 12.62
C LEU A 13 -47.72 -26.35 12.42
N LEU A 14 -47.28 -26.37 11.17
CA LEU A 14 -45.85 -26.37 10.81
C LEU A 14 -45.28 -25.02 11.24
N CYS A 15 -44.73 -24.94 12.45
CA CYS A 15 -43.82 -23.87 12.82
C CYS A 15 -42.57 -23.98 11.91
N ALA A 16 -42.54 -23.19 10.83
CA ALA A 16 -41.28 -22.93 10.14
C ALA A 16 -40.31 -22.35 11.18
N PRO A 17 -39.05 -22.81 11.21
CA PRO A 17 -38.07 -22.21 12.10
C PRO A 17 -37.98 -20.72 11.75
N ALA A 18 -38.29 -19.85 12.69
CA ALA A 18 -38.03 -18.42 12.58
C ALA A 18 -36.52 -18.28 12.48
N PHE A 19 -36.01 -17.96 11.30
CA PHE A 19 -34.61 -17.55 11.18
C PHE A 19 -34.42 -16.32 12.06
N ALA A 20 -33.47 -16.38 13.01
CA ALA A 20 -33.12 -15.22 13.79
C ALA A 20 -32.73 -14.09 12.85
N ALA A 21 -33.13 -12.86 13.16
CA ALA A 21 -32.69 -11.70 12.38
C ALA A 21 -31.15 -11.64 12.43
N PRO A 22 -30.47 -11.28 11.32
CA PRO A 22 -29.03 -11.23 11.28
C PRO A 22 -28.50 -10.22 12.30
N THR A 23 -27.44 -10.59 13.01
CA THR A 23 -26.74 -9.72 13.97
C THR A 23 -26.15 -8.49 13.28
N THR A 24 -25.78 -7.46 14.04
CA THR A 24 -25.09 -6.28 13.50
C THR A 24 -23.80 -6.68 12.78
N HIS A 25 -23.00 -7.56 13.38
CA HIS A 25 -21.78 -8.08 12.78
C HIS A 25 -22.02 -8.77 11.42
N GLU A 26 -23.03 -9.66 11.34
CA GLU A 26 -23.39 -10.32 10.07
C GLU A 26 -23.88 -9.34 8.99
N GLN A 27 -24.56 -8.26 9.39
CA GLN A 27 -25.01 -7.22 8.46
C GLN A 27 -23.85 -6.39 7.94
N LEU A 28 -22.86 -6.02 8.79
CA LEU A 28 -21.64 -5.32 8.41
C LEU A 28 -20.77 -6.18 7.50
N THR A 29 -20.55 -7.45 7.85
CA THR A 29 -19.85 -8.42 7.02
C THR A 29 -20.50 -8.57 5.64
N THR A 30 -21.85 -8.68 5.58
CA THR A 30 -22.58 -8.76 4.32
C THR A 30 -22.41 -7.49 3.49
N LEU A 31 -22.44 -6.32 4.11
CA LEU A 31 -22.19 -5.04 3.43
C LEU A 31 -20.75 -5.00 2.86
N ALA A 32 -19.75 -5.39 3.63
CA ALA A 32 -18.34 -5.44 3.20
C ALA A 32 -18.16 -6.38 2.00
N GLN A 33 -18.77 -7.56 2.04
CA GLN A 33 -18.75 -8.52 0.93
C GLN A 33 -19.45 -7.97 -0.33
N ASP A 34 -20.55 -7.25 -0.16
CA ASP A 34 -21.26 -6.60 -1.28
C ASP A 34 -20.39 -5.49 -1.89
N ILE A 35 -19.70 -4.67 -1.06
CA ILE A 35 -18.76 -3.64 -1.53
C ILE A 35 -17.69 -4.28 -2.39
N VAL A 36 -16.96 -5.27 -1.89
CA VAL A 36 -15.90 -5.95 -2.64
C VAL A 36 -16.43 -6.59 -3.93
N ARG A 37 -17.54 -7.30 -3.87
CA ARG A 37 -18.12 -8.01 -5.01
C ARG A 37 -18.60 -7.07 -6.13
N ILE A 38 -19.22 -5.96 -5.77
CA ILE A 38 -19.73 -4.98 -6.75
C ILE A 38 -18.58 -4.16 -7.31
N ASP A 39 -17.63 -3.77 -6.45
CA ASP A 39 -16.45 -3.04 -6.87
C ASP A 39 -15.60 -3.83 -7.85
N ALA A 40 -15.30 -5.08 -7.55
CA ALA A 40 -14.55 -5.98 -8.42
C ALA A 40 -15.14 -6.07 -9.85
N ARG A 41 -16.48 -6.10 -9.98
CA ARG A 41 -17.14 -6.13 -11.28
C ARG A 41 -17.08 -4.80 -12.03
N ARG A 42 -17.04 -3.68 -11.31
CA ARG A 42 -16.96 -2.33 -11.89
C ARG A 42 -15.54 -1.93 -12.21
N ASN A 43 -14.59 -2.42 -11.42
CA ASN A 43 -13.16 -2.18 -11.56
C ASN A 43 -12.39 -3.51 -11.61
N PRO A 44 -12.40 -4.23 -12.74
CA PRO A 44 -11.70 -5.51 -12.90
C PRO A 44 -10.18 -5.40 -12.74
N ILE A 45 -9.59 -4.23 -13.00
CA ILE A 45 -8.15 -3.97 -12.75
C ILE A 45 -7.88 -4.12 -11.26
N HIS A 46 -8.62 -3.41 -10.41
CA HIS A 46 -8.49 -3.53 -8.96
C HIS A 46 -8.83 -4.94 -8.45
N ALA A 47 -9.77 -5.64 -9.09
CA ALA A 47 -10.04 -7.04 -8.76
C ALA A 47 -8.81 -7.94 -8.97
N THR A 48 -8.03 -7.70 -10.03
CA THR A 48 -6.76 -8.40 -10.27
C THR A 48 -5.73 -8.09 -9.18
N ASP A 49 -5.59 -6.82 -8.77
CA ASP A 49 -4.68 -6.41 -7.71
C ASP A 49 -5.04 -7.07 -6.37
N LEU A 50 -6.35 -7.24 -6.11
CA LEU A 50 -6.83 -7.98 -4.95
C LEU A 50 -6.71 -9.51 -5.08
N GLY A 51 -6.40 -10.05 -6.25
CA GLY A 51 -6.35 -11.48 -6.51
C GLY A 51 -7.73 -12.16 -6.63
N ILE A 52 -8.78 -11.42 -7.02
CA ILE A 52 -10.12 -11.94 -7.29
C ILE A 52 -10.13 -12.54 -8.69
N ALA A 53 -10.24 -13.86 -8.76
CA ALA A 53 -10.20 -14.59 -10.02
C ALA A 53 -11.44 -14.37 -10.91
N GLY A 54 -11.24 -14.54 -12.22
CA GLY A 54 -12.33 -14.58 -13.21
C GLY A 54 -12.68 -13.23 -13.84
N LEU A 55 -11.97 -12.17 -13.50
CA LEU A 55 -12.11 -10.82 -14.07
C LEU A 55 -10.83 -10.33 -14.78
N ASP A 56 -9.81 -11.17 -14.84
CA ASP A 56 -8.46 -10.81 -15.31
C ASP A 56 -8.40 -10.43 -16.79
N GLY A 57 -9.36 -10.83 -17.60
CA GLY A 57 -9.48 -10.43 -19.01
C GLY A 57 -10.32 -9.16 -19.23
N GLU A 58 -10.83 -8.52 -18.16
CA GLU A 58 -11.74 -7.38 -18.25
C GLU A 58 -11.06 -6.07 -17.78
N LEU A 59 -11.57 -4.91 -18.24
CA LEU A 59 -11.07 -3.58 -17.89
C LEU A 59 -12.12 -2.71 -17.17
N GLY A 60 -13.40 -3.10 -17.24
CA GLY A 60 -14.51 -2.27 -16.76
C GLY A 60 -14.86 -1.14 -17.75
N GLU A 61 -15.70 -0.22 -17.30
CA GLU A 61 -16.20 0.88 -18.13
C GLU A 61 -15.57 2.21 -17.69
N ALA A 62 -14.90 2.90 -18.61
CA ALA A 62 -14.36 4.23 -18.42
C ALA A 62 -15.29 5.28 -19.05
N THR A 63 -16.51 5.45 -18.48
CA THR A 63 -17.56 6.34 -18.99
C THR A 63 -18.15 7.24 -17.91
N GLU A 64 -18.76 8.36 -18.29
CA GLU A 64 -19.49 9.25 -17.36
C GLU A 64 -20.64 8.51 -16.67
N ALA A 65 -21.31 7.62 -17.36
CA ALA A 65 -22.40 6.83 -16.79
C ALA A 65 -21.89 5.87 -15.71
N ALA A 66 -20.77 5.19 -15.96
CA ALA A 66 -20.12 4.30 -14.99
C ALA A 66 -19.65 5.08 -13.75
N ARG A 67 -19.03 6.26 -13.96
CA ARG A 67 -18.62 7.17 -12.88
C ARG A 67 -19.80 7.62 -12.02
N ALA A 68 -20.86 8.13 -12.63
CA ALA A 68 -22.07 8.54 -11.92
C ALA A 68 -22.74 7.36 -11.19
N GLY A 69 -22.75 6.18 -11.81
CA GLY A 69 -23.25 4.95 -11.21
C GLY A 69 -22.42 4.51 -9.99
N MET A 70 -21.11 4.72 -9.97
CA MET A 70 -20.25 4.47 -8.80
C MET A 70 -20.58 5.44 -7.66
N ILE A 71 -20.69 6.74 -7.93
CA ILE A 71 -21.05 7.74 -6.92
C ILE A 71 -22.40 7.40 -6.28
N ALA A 72 -23.41 7.06 -7.09
CA ALA A 72 -24.72 6.66 -6.57
C ALA A 72 -24.65 5.38 -5.71
N GLN A 73 -23.80 4.42 -6.09
CA GLN A 73 -23.60 3.19 -5.33
C GLN A 73 -22.92 3.45 -3.99
N LEU A 74 -21.91 4.33 -3.94
CA LEU A 74 -21.22 4.73 -2.71
C LEU A 74 -22.21 5.40 -1.72
N HIS A 75 -23.07 6.30 -2.20
CA HIS A 75 -24.14 6.88 -1.37
C HIS A 75 -25.14 5.83 -0.88
N ALA A 76 -25.48 4.83 -1.69
CA ALA A 76 -26.37 3.74 -1.28
C ALA A 76 -25.72 2.87 -0.18
N TRP A 77 -24.43 2.58 -0.27
CA TRP A 77 -23.71 1.86 0.78
C TRP A 77 -23.62 2.68 2.07
N ALA A 78 -23.32 3.98 1.99
CA ALA A 78 -23.33 4.86 3.15
C ALA A 78 -24.71 4.86 3.85
N ALA A 79 -25.80 4.99 3.09
CA ALA A 79 -27.16 4.95 3.64
C ALA A 79 -27.52 3.59 4.29
N ARG A 80 -27.06 2.48 3.69
CA ARG A 80 -27.23 1.13 4.28
C ARG A 80 -26.47 0.99 5.58
N LEU A 81 -25.22 1.45 5.62
CA LEU A 81 -24.40 1.46 6.83
C LEU A 81 -25.05 2.28 7.95
N ASP A 82 -25.53 3.48 7.63
CA ASP A 82 -26.27 4.33 8.59
C ASP A 82 -27.57 3.67 9.09
N ALA A 83 -28.23 2.85 8.29
CA ALA A 83 -29.40 2.09 8.73
C ALA A 83 -29.04 0.96 9.70
N ILE A 84 -27.94 0.23 9.42
CA ILE A 84 -27.42 -0.84 10.30
C ILE A 84 -27.04 -0.26 11.67
N THR A 85 -26.25 0.82 11.70
CA THR A 85 -25.79 1.42 12.95
C THR A 85 -26.92 2.03 13.76
N ARG A 86 -27.91 2.66 13.12
CA ARG A 86 -29.11 3.17 13.80
C ARG A 86 -29.97 2.05 14.40
N ALA A 87 -30.10 0.94 13.69
CA ALA A 87 -30.87 -0.22 14.18
C ALA A 87 -30.19 -0.88 15.39
N ALA A 88 -28.86 -0.95 15.40
CA ALA A 88 -28.07 -1.45 16.53
C ALA A 88 -28.20 -0.53 17.78
N GLY A 89 -28.35 0.77 17.57
CA GLY A 89 -28.53 1.75 18.66
C GLY A 89 -27.29 1.93 19.55
N PRO A 90 -27.47 2.51 20.75
CA PRO A 90 -26.34 2.84 21.64
C PRO A 90 -25.70 1.62 22.31
N SER A 91 -26.28 0.45 22.20
CA SER A 91 -25.76 -0.82 22.75
C SER A 91 -24.94 -1.64 21.74
N ILE A 92 -24.59 -1.05 20.60
CA ILE A 92 -23.70 -1.68 19.61
C ILE A 92 -22.39 -2.11 20.29
N ALA A 93 -21.92 -3.33 19.98
CA ALA A 93 -20.64 -3.82 20.48
C ALA A 93 -19.48 -2.93 19.95
N LEU A 94 -18.43 -2.75 20.76
CA LEU A 94 -17.28 -1.91 20.38
C LEU A 94 -16.72 -2.31 19.01
N VAL A 95 -16.47 -3.60 18.80
CA VAL A 95 -15.94 -4.12 17.53
C VAL A 95 -16.85 -3.80 16.34
N ASP A 96 -18.17 -3.99 16.49
CA ASP A 96 -19.14 -3.67 15.42
C ASP A 96 -19.22 -2.16 15.13
N ALA A 97 -19.10 -1.33 16.18
CA ALA A 97 -19.05 0.13 16.01
C ALA A 97 -17.78 0.58 15.27
N ASP A 98 -16.66 -0.06 15.58
CA ASP A 98 -15.38 0.22 14.96
C ASP A 98 -15.33 -0.30 13.50
N ASP A 99 -15.88 -1.47 13.23
CA ASP A 99 -16.04 -2.00 11.87
C ASP A 99 -16.95 -1.10 11.01
N ALA A 100 -18.00 -0.54 11.61
CA ALA A 100 -18.83 0.45 10.92
C ALA A 100 -18.06 1.75 10.59
N LYS A 101 -17.18 2.23 11.47
CA LYS A 101 -16.30 3.37 11.19
C LYS A 101 -15.32 3.07 10.06
N LEU A 102 -14.73 1.87 10.03
CA LEU A 102 -13.82 1.43 8.98
C LEU A 102 -14.50 1.40 7.61
N LEU A 103 -15.69 0.81 7.52
CA LEU A 103 -16.47 0.80 6.27
C LEU A 103 -16.87 2.21 5.84
N ARG A 104 -17.19 3.09 6.80
CA ARG A 104 -17.51 4.49 6.50
C ARG A 104 -16.32 5.24 5.93
N ALA A 105 -15.15 5.09 6.54
CA ALA A 105 -13.91 5.72 6.08
C ALA A 105 -13.56 5.27 4.65
N GLN A 106 -13.70 3.98 4.33
CA GLN A 106 -13.48 3.45 3.00
C GLN A 106 -14.46 4.02 1.95
N ILE A 107 -15.73 4.18 2.31
CA ILE A 107 -16.75 4.79 1.43
C ILE A 107 -16.44 6.28 1.23
N ASP A 108 -16.11 7.01 2.29
CA ASP A 108 -15.81 8.45 2.26
C ASP A 108 -14.54 8.71 1.43
N GLU A 109 -13.47 7.91 1.57
CA GLU A 109 -12.26 8.00 0.75
C GLU A 109 -12.56 7.91 -0.75
N ARG A 110 -13.42 6.97 -1.14
CA ARG A 110 -13.80 6.78 -2.54
C ARG A 110 -14.68 7.92 -3.06
N LEU A 111 -15.61 8.43 -2.24
CA LEU A 111 -16.40 9.60 -2.58
C LEU A 111 -15.52 10.83 -2.75
N ASP A 112 -14.58 11.08 -1.85
CA ASP A 112 -13.68 12.21 -1.91
C ASP A 112 -12.69 12.10 -3.08
N SER A 113 -12.23 10.89 -3.41
CA SER A 113 -11.44 10.64 -4.62
C SER A 113 -12.17 11.10 -5.88
N LEU A 114 -13.46 10.79 -5.99
CA LEU A 114 -14.28 11.13 -7.16
C LEU A 114 -14.79 12.58 -7.14
N LEU A 115 -15.12 13.15 -5.97
CA LEU A 115 -15.84 14.43 -5.87
C LEU A 115 -14.93 15.60 -5.50
N VAL A 116 -13.87 15.36 -4.73
CA VAL A 116 -12.96 16.39 -4.21
C VAL A 116 -11.62 16.35 -4.95
N ARG A 117 -10.88 15.24 -4.86
CA ARG A 117 -9.57 15.12 -5.54
C ARG A 117 -9.71 15.07 -7.05
N GLN A 118 -10.71 14.37 -7.56
CA GLN A 118 -11.05 14.28 -8.98
C GLN A 118 -9.84 13.90 -9.85
N THR A 119 -9.04 12.92 -9.41
CA THR A 119 -7.83 12.48 -10.12
C THR A 119 -8.17 11.96 -11.52
N ASP A 120 -9.31 11.30 -11.67
CA ASP A 120 -9.88 10.84 -12.93
C ASP A 120 -10.18 11.96 -13.93
N ARG A 121 -10.29 13.21 -13.44
CA ARG A 121 -10.51 14.41 -14.26
C ARG A 121 -9.23 15.16 -14.60
N LYS A 122 -8.13 14.85 -13.91
CA LYS A 122 -6.85 15.56 -13.99
C LYS A 122 -5.75 14.76 -14.68
N ASP A 123 -5.76 13.44 -14.52
CA ASP A 123 -4.67 12.57 -14.99
C ASP A 123 -4.95 11.99 -16.37
N TYR A 124 -4.36 12.64 -17.39
CA TYR A 124 -4.49 12.19 -18.78
C TYR A 124 -3.69 10.92 -19.08
N ALA A 125 -2.63 10.67 -18.34
CA ALA A 125 -1.82 9.46 -18.45
C ALA A 125 -2.44 8.26 -17.71
N GLY A 126 -3.25 8.52 -16.68
CA GLY A 126 -3.78 7.53 -15.75
C GLY A 126 -4.40 6.30 -16.39
N PRO A 127 -5.30 6.41 -17.39
CA PRO A 127 -5.86 5.24 -18.06
C PRO A 127 -4.80 4.36 -18.76
N ALA A 128 -3.79 4.98 -19.37
CA ALA A 128 -2.72 4.26 -20.05
C ALA A 128 -1.84 3.51 -19.04
N LEU A 129 -1.47 4.16 -17.94
CA LEU A 129 -0.66 3.56 -16.89
C LEU A 129 -1.42 2.46 -16.16
N ALA A 130 -2.71 2.65 -15.86
CA ALA A 130 -3.53 1.62 -15.23
C ALA A 130 -3.62 0.33 -16.07
N LEU A 131 -3.66 0.43 -17.40
CA LEU A 131 -3.58 -0.76 -18.27
C LEU A 131 -2.22 -1.44 -18.17
N VAL A 132 -1.12 -0.67 -18.21
CA VAL A 132 0.25 -1.21 -18.14
C VAL A 132 0.47 -1.90 -16.80
N ASP A 133 0.08 -1.26 -15.69
CA ASP A 133 0.17 -1.83 -14.35
C ASP A 133 -0.67 -3.11 -14.20
N ALA A 134 -1.91 -3.12 -14.73
CA ALA A 134 -2.76 -4.31 -14.69
C ALA A 134 -2.15 -5.50 -15.45
N VAL A 135 -1.54 -5.25 -16.60
CA VAL A 135 -0.84 -6.30 -17.36
C VAL A 135 0.44 -6.73 -16.65
N TYR A 136 1.15 -5.79 -16.01
CA TYR A 136 2.33 -6.11 -15.20
C TYR A 136 1.97 -6.96 -13.97
N THR A 137 0.92 -6.62 -13.24
CA THR A 137 0.42 -7.44 -12.13
C THR A 137 0.09 -8.87 -12.60
N GLN A 138 -0.58 -9.02 -13.75
CA GLN A 138 -0.84 -10.35 -14.31
C GLN A 138 0.44 -11.10 -14.69
N PHE A 139 1.41 -10.40 -15.29
CA PHE A 139 2.71 -10.97 -15.64
C PHE A 139 3.48 -11.46 -14.41
N LEU A 140 3.53 -10.65 -13.37
CA LEU A 140 4.21 -10.96 -12.10
C LEU A 140 3.60 -12.20 -11.43
N HIS A 141 2.30 -12.38 -11.58
CA HIS A 141 1.55 -13.48 -11.00
C HIS A 141 1.15 -14.58 -12.02
N LEU A 142 1.90 -14.72 -13.11
CA LEU A 142 1.69 -15.83 -14.05
C LEU A 142 1.77 -17.18 -13.31
N PRO A 143 0.86 -18.11 -13.60
CA PRO A 143 0.86 -19.42 -12.95
C PRO A 143 2.16 -20.18 -13.25
N ILE A 144 2.79 -20.71 -12.21
CA ILE A 144 3.93 -21.62 -12.32
C ILE A 144 3.41 -23.01 -11.95
N PRO A 145 3.36 -23.97 -12.91
CA PRO A 145 2.84 -25.32 -12.64
C PRO A 145 3.56 -25.99 -11.46
N GLY A 146 2.78 -26.51 -10.50
CA GLY A 146 3.30 -27.14 -9.29
C GLY A 146 3.57 -26.16 -8.14
N ARG A 147 3.35 -24.85 -8.32
CA ARG A 147 3.44 -23.82 -7.30
C ARG A 147 2.05 -23.26 -7.02
N ASP A 148 1.71 -23.01 -5.74
CA ASP A 148 0.45 -22.40 -5.30
C ASP A 148 -0.80 -23.07 -5.90
N GLU A 149 -0.77 -24.43 -6.03
CA GLU A 149 -1.81 -25.25 -6.67
C GLU A 149 -2.02 -24.97 -8.16
N ALA A 150 -1.16 -24.18 -8.81
CA ALA A 150 -1.26 -23.91 -10.23
C ALA A 150 -0.97 -25.16 -11.08
N THR A 151 -1.72 -25.33 -12.16
CA THR A 151 -1.57 -26.43 -13.12
C THR A 151 -1.09 -25.93 -14.48
N ALA A 152 -0.64 -26.83 -15.33
CA ALA A 152 -0.27 -26.49 -16.69
C ALA A 152 -1.45 -25.88 -17.51
N ALA A 153 -2.70 -26.18 -17.13
CA ALA A 153 -3.89 -25.64 -17.79
C ALA A 153 -4.17 -24.16 -17.43
N ASP A 154 -3.63 -23.66 -16.33
CA ASP A 154 -3.84 -22.27 -15.90
C ASP A 154 -3.00 -21.28 -16.72
N VAL A 155 -1.87 -21.71 -17.28
CA VAL A 155 -0.96 -20.85 -18.08
C VAL A 155 -1.64 -20.31 -19.34
N PRO A 156 -2.24 -21.15 -20.24
CA PRO A 156 -2.94 -20.64 -21.41
C PRO A 156 -4.09 -19.69 -21.07
N LYS A 157 -4.82 -19.95 -19.96
CA LYS A 157 -5.90 -19.08 -19.51
C LYS A 157 -5.36 -17.71 -19.08
N ALA A 158 -4.30 -17.65 -18.28
CA ALA A 158 -3.68 -16.42 -17.85
C ALA A 158 -3.21 -15.57 -19.05
N TRP A 159 -2.61 -16.20 -20.05
CA TRP A 159 -2.22 -15.52 -21.30
C TRP A 159 -3.42 -15.04 -22.11
N ALA A 160 -4.49 -15.82 -22.17
CA ALA A 160 -5.72 -15.40 -22.85
C ALA A 160 -6.33 -14.16 -22.16
N ASP A 161 -6.28 -14.08 -20.83
CA ASP A 161 -6.73 -12.93 -20.07
C ASP A 161 -5.84 -11.69 -20.33
N ILE A 162 -4.52 -11.83 -20.34
CA ILE A 162 -3.57 -10.75 -20.72
C ILE A 162 -3.88 -10.25 -22.14
N VAL A 163 -4.00 -11.16 -23.12
CA VAL A 163 -4.31 -10.80 -24.51
C VAL A 163 -5.65 -10.06 -24.60
N SER A 164 -6.68 -10.53 -23.90
CA SER A 164 -7.99 -9.88 -23.85
C SER A 164 -7.90 -8.43 -23.35
N ARG A 165 -7.10 -8.17 -22.30
CA ARG A 165 -6.87 -6.79 -21.80
C ARG A 165 -6.13 -5.93 -22.82
N LEU A 166 -5.08 -6.46 -23.42
CA LEU A 166 -4.33 -5.74 -24.46
C LEU A 166 -5.21 -5.40 -25.67
N GLU A 167 -6.08 -6.32 -26.12
CA GLU A 167 -7.01 -6.10 -27.24
C GLU A 167 -8.03 -5.00 -26.94
N LYS A 168 -8.56 -4.94 -25.69
CA LYS A 168 -9.51 -3.92 -25.23
C LYS A 168 -8.84 -2.59 -24.89
N GLY A 169 -7.55 -2.63 -24.58
CA GLY A 169 -6.76 -1.53 -24.02
C GLY A 169 -6.85 -0.22 -24.78
N PRO A 170 -6.60 -0.17 -26.11
CA PRO A 170 -6.63 1.08 -26.85
C PRO A 170 -7.94 1.86 -26.72
N ALA A 171 -9.08 1.17 -26.92
CA ALA A 171 -10.39 1.80 -26.80
C ALA A 171 -10.73 2.23 -25.37
N TRP A 172 -10.30 1.45 -24.38
CA TRP A 172 -10.50 1.75 -22.97
C TRP A 172 -9.68 2.97 -22.51
N ILE A 173 -8.41 3.07 -22.95
CA ILE A 173 -7.54 4.23 -22.72
C ILE A 173 -8.19 5.50 -23.31
N GLU A 174 -8.59 5.45 -24.58
CA GLU A 174 -9.23 6.60 -25.22
C GLU A 174 -10.54 7.01 -24.53
N ALA A 175 -11.32 6.06 -24.03
CA ALA A 175 -12.53 6.34 -23.26
C ALA A 175 -12.21 7.03 -21.91
N GLY A 176 -11.21 6.53 -21.18
CA GLY A 176 -10.76 7.15 -19.92
C GLY A 176 -10.20 8.56 -20.12
N GLN A 177 -9.43 8.77 -21.19
CA GLN A 177 -8.91 10.10 -21.52
C GLN A 177 -10.01 11.14 -21.81
N LYS A 178 -11.17 10.73 -22.32
CA LYS A 178 -12.33 11.61 -22.50
C LYS A 178 -12.97 12.08 -21.19
N LEU A 179 -12.73 11.36 -20.09
CA LEU A 179 -13.16 11.79 -18.76
C LEU A 179 -12.31 12.95 -18.21
N VAL A 180 -11.11 13.15 -18.73
CA VAL A 180 -10.20 14.21 -18.27
C VAL A 180 -10.65 15.55 -18.81
N THR A 181 -11.28 16.36 -17.96
CA THR A 181 -11.85 17.66 -18.33
C THR A 181 -10.98 18.85 -17.95
N HIS A 182 -10.07 18.68 -17.01
CA HIS A 182 -9.14 19.72 -16.54
C HIS A 182 -7.78 19.09 -16.19
N PRO A 183 -7.02 18.68 -17.23
CA PRO A 183 -5.75 18.00 -17.05
C PRO A 183 -4.78 18.83 -16.22
N GLY A 184 -4.04 18.17 -15.32
CA GLY A 184 -3.07 18.81 -14.44
C GLY A 184 -1.65 18.66 -14.97
N LYS A 185 -0.85 19.74 -14.91
CA LYS A 185 0.54 19.73 -15.39
C LYS A 185 1.38 18.69 -14.68
N LEU A 186 1.29 18.62 -13.35
CA LEU A 186 2.03 17.66 -12.54
C LEU A 186 1.74 16.21 -12.95
N TYR A 187 0.45 15.85 -13.13
CA TYR A 187 0.04 14.51 -13.58
C TYR A 187 0.59 14.18 -14.98
N GLY A 188 0.54 15.16 -15.90
CA GLY A 188 1.07 14.97 -17.24
C GLY A 188 2.58 14.77 -17.27
N VAL A 189 3.35 15.53 -16.50
CA VAL A 189 4.82 15.40 -16.42
C VAL A 189 5.21 14.04 -15.82
N ALA A 190 4.60 13.65 -14.70
CA ALA A 190 4.89 12.37 -14.05
C ALA A 190 4.47 11.19 -14.92
N GLY A 191 3.24 11.20 -15.42
CA GLY A 191 2.71 10.13 -16.26
C GLY A 191 3.44 9.99 -17.60
N GLY A 192 3.87 11.11 -18.20
CA GLY A 192 4.68 11.07 -19.42
C GLY A 192 6.01 10.34 -19.23
N LYS A 193 6.69 10.54 -18.10
CA LYS A 193 7.92 9.81 -17.75
C LYS A 193 7.67 8.31 -17.58
N GLN A 194 6.57 7.94 -16.91
CA GLN A 194 6.23 6.53 -16.70
C GLN A 194 5.86 5.83 -18.03
N ILE A 195 5.04 6.47 -18.88
CA ILE A 195 4.68 5.93 -20.20
C ILE A 195 5.93 5.67 -21.06
N ALA A 196 6.95 6.53 -20.96
CA ALA A 196 8.19 6.35 -21.72
C ALA A 196 8.93 5.04 -21.39
N GLY A 197 8.78 4.50 -20.19
CA GLY A 197 9.37 3.20 -19.77
C GLY A 197 8.50 1.97 -20.09
N ALA A 198 7.24 2.15 -20.47
CA ALA A 198 6.33 1.03 -20.74
C ALA A 198 6.72 0.14 -21.93
N PRO A 199 7.32 0.65 -23.03
CA PRO A 199 7.79 -0.17 -24.13
C PRO A 199 8.83 -1.23 -23.72
N ASP A 200 9.70 -0.94 -22.75
CA ASP A 200 10.72 -1.89 -22.27
C ASP A 200 10.07 -3.12 -21.60
N PHE A 201 8.97 -2.95 -20.91
CA PHE A 201 8.21 -4.06 -20.35
C PHE A 201 7.40 -4.78 -21.42
N LEU A 202 6.54 -4.07 -22.15
CA LEU A 202 5.62 -4.68 -23.11
C LEU A 202 6.36 -5.35 -24.30
N GLY A 203 7.38 -4.68 -24.84
CA GLY A 203 8.20 -5.18 -25.95
C GLY A 203 9.32 -6.11 -25.51
N GLY A 204 9.79 -5.99 -24.28
CA GLY A 204 10.87 -6.78 -23.69
C GLY A 204 10.37 -8.00 -22.90
N ALA A 205 10.33 -7.89 -21.56
CA ALA A 205 10.09 -9.03 -20.66
C ALA A 205 8.77 -9.76 -20.94
N LEU A 206 7.67 -9.02 -21.13
CA LEU A 206 6.37 -9.62 -21.43
C LEU A 206 6.38 -10.39 -22.76
N THR A 207 7.01 -9.82 -23.80
CA THR A 207 7.10 -10.46 -25.11
C THR A 207 7.97 -11.71 -25.09
N GLU A 208 9.08 -11.70 -24.36
CA GLU A 208 9.94 -12.88 -24.22
C GLU A 208 9.22 -14.01 -23.49
N ALA A 209 8.51 -13.70 -22.40
CA ALA A 209 7.70 -14.69 -21.69
C ALA A 209 6.58 -15.25 -22.58
N ALA A 210 5.91 -14.39 -23.35
CA ALA A 210 4.88 -14.83 -24.30
C ALA A 210 5.45 -15.78 -25.36
N ARG A 211 6.62 -15.46 -25.93
CA ARG A 211 7.27 -16.32 -26.93
C ARG A 211 7.58 -17.72 -26.38
N GLN A 212 8.04 -17.78 -25.12
CA GLN A 212 8.38 -19.05 -24.47
C GLN A 212 7.14 -19.85 -24.08
N GLN A 213 6.18 -19.22 -23.42
CA GLN A 213 5.03 -19.92 -22.83
C GLN A 213 3.91 -20.20 -23.84
N LEU A 214 3.82 -19.43 -24.94
CA LEU A 214 2.86 -19.63 -26.03
C LEU A 214 3.47 -20.36 -27.26
N ALA A 215 4.64 -20.97 -27.15
CA ALA A 215 5.26 -21.72 -28.23
C ALA A 215 4.34 -22.84 -28.80
N GLY A 216 3.44 -23.38 -27.95
CA GLY A 216 2.43 -24.38 -28.33
C GLY A 216 1.13 -23.80 -28.88
N ASP A 217 0.92 -22.46 -28.86
CA ASP A 217 -0.26 -21.78 -29.39
C ASP A 217 0.11 -20.55 -30.25
N PRO A 218 0.55 -20.78 -31.49
CA PRO A 218 0.91 -19.70 -32.41
C PRO A 218 -0.24 -18.72 -32.72
N ALA A 219 -1.49 -19.17 -32.59
CA ALA A 219 -2.65 -18.33 -32.86
C ALA A 219 -2.82 -17.28 -31.75
N LEU A 220 -2.71 -17.69 -30.47
CA LEU A 220 -2.76 -16.79 -29.33
C LEU A 220 -1.54 -15.87 -29.32
N PHE A 221 -0.34 -16.38 -29.63
CA PHE A 221 0.86 -15.54 -29.73
C PHE A 221 0.72 -14.44 -30.77
N LYS A 222 0.17 -14.75 -31.98
CA LYS A 222 -0.10 -13.74 -32.99
C LYS A 222 -1.10 -12.67 -32.55
N ARG A 223 -2.15 -13.07 -31.83
CA ARG A 223 -3.09 -12.11 -31.20
C ARG A 223 -2.39 -11.23 -30.19
N PHE A 224 -1.54 -11.82 -29.33
CA PHE A 224 -0.73 -11.08 -28.37
C PHE A 224 0.13 -10.01 -29.06
N GLU A 225 0.88 -10.36 -30.11
CA GLU A 225 1.72 -9.40 -30.84
C GLU A 225 0.91 -8.24 -31.41
N ALA A 226 -0.21 -8.53 -32.06
CA ALA A 226 -1.07 -7.50 -32.66
C ALA A 226 -1.68 -6.57 -31.57
N ALA A 227 -2.12 -7.14 -30.46
CA ALA A 227 -2.71 -6.38 -29.35
C ALA A 227 -1.66 -5.52 -28.63
N ARG A 228 -0.47 -6.08 -28.35
CA ARG A 228 0.68 -5.35 -27.79
C ARG A 228 1.06 -4.15 -28.66
N ASP A 229 1.18 -4.36 -29.97
CA ASP A 229 1.57 -3.29 -30.92
C ASP A 229 0.52 -2.17 -30.96
N ALA A 230 -0.77 -2.52 -30.89
CA ALA A 230 -1.86 -1.54 -30.79
C ALA A 230 -1.80 -0.72 -29.50
N VAL A 231 -1.48 -1.37 -28.36
CA VAL A 231 -1.27 -0.67 -27.08
C VAL A 231 -0.04 0.25 -27.19
N LEU A 232 1.10 -0.24 -27.67
CA LEU A 232 2.31 0.58 -27.84
C LEU A 232 2.04 1.82 -28.73
N ALA A 233 1.29 1.66 -29.81
CA ALA A 233 0.89 2.79 -30.66
C ALA A 233 0.00 3.80 -29.90
N THR A 234 -0.89 3.32 -29.01
CA THR A 234 -1.75 4.17 -28.19
C THR A 234 -0.95 4.92 -27.12
N LEU A 235 0.02 4.25 -26.49
CA LEU A 235 0.94 4.89 -25.53
C LEU A 235 1.77 5.98 -26.20
N ALA A 236 2.28 5.73 -27.42
CA ALA A 236 3.01 6.74 -28.20
C ALA A 236 2.15 7.96 -28.51
N LYS A 237 0.87 7.77 -28.89
CA LYS A 237 -0.09 8.88 -29.11
C LYS A 237 -0.34 9.66 -27.82
N THR A 238 -0.52 8.96 -26.69
CA THR A 238 -0.73 9.56 -25.37
C THR A 238 0.48 10.41 -24.97
N SER A 239 1.70 9.87 -25.11
CA SER A 239 2.94 10.58 -24.83
C SER A 239 3.10 11.83 -25.70
N ALA A 240 2.84 11.73 -27.00
CA ALA A 240 2.91 12.85 -27.94
C ALA A 240 1.89 13.94 -27.60
N TYR A 241 0.67 13.56 -27.22
CA TYR A 241 -0.36 14.52 -26.79
C TYR A 241 0.06 15.26 -25.51
N ILE A 242 0.55 14.54 -24.50
CA ILE A 242 1.05 15.13 -23.26
C ILE A 242 2.18 16.13 -23.58
N ALA A 243 3.19 15.70 -24.34
CA ALA A 243 4.33 16.53 -24.71
C ALA A 243 3.93 17.84 -25.42
N ALA A 244 2.88 17.79 -26.25
CA ALA A 244 2.39 18.94 -26.98
C ALA A 244 1.56 19.93 -26.13
N HIS A 245 1.00 19.51 -25.02
CA HIS A 245 -0.01 20.30 -24.28
C HIS A 245 0.35 20.56 -22.82
N VAL A 246 1.23 19.78 -22.20
CA VAL A 246 1.48 19.78 -20.74
C VAL A 246 1.94 21.14 -20.21
N ASP A 247 2.66 21.92 -20.97
CA ASP A 247 3.11 23.24 -20.54
C ASP A 247 1.97 24.27 -20.40
N ALA A 248 0.86 24.04 -21.09
CA ALA A 248 -0.33 24.87 -20.98
C ALA A 248 -1.30 24.41 -19.88
N TRP A 249 -1.07 23.25 -19.26
CA TRP A 249 -1.95 22.74 -18.21
C TRP A 249 -1.68 23.42 -16.85
N PRO A 250 -2.74 23.64 -16.05
CA PRO A 250 -2.59 24.28 -14.73
C PRO A 250 -1.94 23.35 -13.71
N GLU A 251 -1.33 23.96 -12.69
CA GLU A 251 -0.93 23.28 -11.45
C GLU A 251 -2.17 23.17 -10.53
N ASN A 252 -2.92 22.08 -10.64
CA ASN A 252 -4.20 21.87 -9.94
C ASN A 252 -4.17 20.69 -8.96
N PHE A 253 -3.01 20.43 -8.33
CA PHE A 253 -2.81 19.33 -7.38
C PHE A 253 -3.36 19.64 -5.97
N ALA A 254 -3.35 20.90 -5.53
CA ALA A 254 -3.80 21.27 -4.19
C ALA A 254 -5.31 21.03 -4.01
N MET A 255 -5.68 20.48 -2.86
CA MET A 255 -7.07 20.24 -2.48
C MET A 255 -7.63 21.31 -1.53
N GLY A 256 -6.76 22.10 -0.90
CA GLY A 256 -7.11 23.11 0.08
C GLY A 256 -7.16 22.57 1.52
N ARG A 257 -6.91 23.46 2.49
CA ARG A 257 -6.78 23.12 3.91
C ARG A 257 -8.00 22.37 4.46
N ALA A 258 -9.20 22.86 4.21
CA ALA A 258 -10.42 22.24 4.75
C ALA A 258 -10.66 20.83 4.22
N ALA A 259 -10.41 20.59 2.92
CA ALA A 259 -10.53 19.26 2.35
C ALA A 259 -9.43 18.33 2.88
N TYR A 260 -8.22 18.83 3.06
CA TYR A 260 -7.12 18.07 3.66
C TYR A 260 -7.43 17.64 5.10
N ASP A 261 -7.91 18.54 5.94
CA ASP A 261 -8.30 18.23 7.33
C ASP A 261 -9.45 17.20 7.38
N GLN A 262 -10.43 17.33 6.48
CA GLN A 262 -11.52 16.33 6.36
C GLN A 262 -11.01 14.96 5.94
N MET A 263 -10.08 14.88 4.98
CA MET A 263 -9.45 13.65 4.54
C MET A 263 -8.75 12.95 5.72
N LEU A 264 -7.93 13.67 6.49
CA LEU A 264 -7.24 13.11 7.66
C LEU A 264 -8.23 12.52 8.66
N GLN A 265 -9.32 13.25 8.96
CA GLN A 265 -10.26 12.87 10.00
C GLN A 265 -11.26 11.78 9.56
N ARG A 266 -11.74 11.82 8.32
CA ARG A 266 -12.80 10.93 7.84
C ARG A 266 -12.29 9.68 7.14
N GLU A 267 -11.22 9.83 6.34
CA GLU A 267 -10.66 8.72 5.57
C GLU A 267 -9.59 7.97 6.38
N GLN A 268 -8.70 8.69 7.05
CA GLN A 268 -7.61 8.10 7.81
C GLN A 268 -7.91 7.91 9.30
N LEU A 269 -9.07 8.40 9.78
CA LEU A 269 -9.52 8.37 11.16
C LEU A 269 -8.47 8.95 12.14
N LEU A 270 -7.73 9.97 11.71
CA LEU A 270 -6.78 10.69 12.53
C LEU A 270 -7.51 11.80 13.32
N PRO A 271 -7.28 11.92 14.65
CA PRO A 271 -7.90 12.99 15.45
C PRO A 271 -7.20 14.34 15.30
N TYR A 272 -6.49 14.56 14.16
CA TYR A 272 -5.61 15.69 13.92
C TYR A 272 -6.05 16.51 12.72
N THR A 273 -5.69 17.79 12.73
CA THR A 273 -5.72 18.67 11.57
C THR A 273 -4.34 18.69 10.89
N GLY A 274 -4.24 19.20 9.66
CA GLY A 274 -2.96 19.41 9.01
C GLY A 274 -2.01 20.32 9.81
N ARG A 275 -2.53 21.25 10.64
CA ARG A 275 -1.71 22.08 11.53
C ARG A 275 -1.11 21.26 12.67
N ASP A 276 -1.87 20.35 13.24
CA ASP A 276 -1.38 19.50 14.32
C ASP A 276 -0.29 18.57 13.80
N ILE A 277 -0.50 17.97 12.61
CA ILE A 277 0.48 17.13 11.92
C ILE A 277 1.74 17.92 11.54
N GLU A 278 1.60 19.15 11.07
CA GLU A 278 2.76 20.03 10.81
C GLU A 278 3.56 20.30 12.09
N GLY A 279 2.90 20.45 13.25
CA GLY A 279 3.56 20.59 14.56
C GLY A 279 4.40 19.36 14.89
N MET A 280 3.80 18.16 14.84
CA MET A 280 4.49 16.88 15.05
C MET A 280 5.69 16.71 14.12
N ALA A 281 5.53 17.08 12.85
CA ALA A 281 6.59 16.99 11.86
C ALA A 281 7.76 17.93 12.12
N ARG A 282 7.51 19.11 12.69
CA ARG A 282 8.56 20.04 13.11
C ARG A 282 9.36 19.50 14.30
N ASP A 283 8.68 18.84 15.23
CA ASP A 283 9.32 18.20 16.38
C ASP A 283 10.20 17.02 15.91
N GLU A 284 9.69 16.19 14.98
CA GLU A 284 10.44 15.10 14.35
C GLU A 284 11.67 15.62 13.59
N LEU A 285 11.52 16.67 12.80
CA LEU A 285 12.61 17.31 12.07
C LEU A 285 13.70 17.82 13.02
N ALA A 286 13.30 18.46 14.13
CA ALA A 286 14.22 18.97 15.14
C ALA A 286 14.93 17.82 15.88
N HIS A 287 14.21 16.73 16.17
CA HIS A 287 14.77 15.51 16.76
C HIS A 287 15.86 14.91 15.86
N GLY A 288 15.57 14.67 14.59
CA GLY A 288 16.53 14.13 13.65
C GLY A 288 17.80 14.99 13.50
N TRP A 289 17.66 16.34 13.54
CA TRP A 289 18.84 17.23 13.56
C TRP A 289 19.65 17.09 14.86
N ALA A 290 19.00 16.89 16.00
CA ALA A 290 19.67 16.70 17.29
C ALA A 290 20.40 15.34 17.33
N GLU A 291 19.76 14.25 16.89
CA GLU A 291 20.37 12.92 16.80
C GLU A 291 21.61 12.92 15.88
N GLU A 292 21.53 13.60 14.72
CA GLU A 292 22.67 13.76 13.84
C GLU A 292 23.83 14.50 14.54
N ALA A 293 23.53 15.57 15.27
CA ALA A 293 24.56 16.31 16.01
C ALA A 293 25.23 15.44 17.09
N TRP A 294 24.47 14.61 17.80
CA TRP A 294 25.00 13.68 18.79
C TRP A 294 25.86 12.59 18.17
N ALA A 295 25.40 11.96 17.09
CA ALA A 295 26.15 10.94 16.37
C ALA A 295 27.49 11.50 15.85
N ARG A 296 27.49 12.70 15.27
CA ARG A 296 28.73 13.38 14.80
C ARG A 296 29.67 13.73 15.94
N SER A 297 29.15 14.19 17.09
CA SER A 297 29.96 14.47 18.28
C SER A 297 30.60 13.22 18.84
N GLU A 298 29.86 12.12 18.89
CA GLU A 298 30.36 10.82 19.34
C GLU A 298 31.46 10.29 18.41
N ALA A 299 31.27 10.38 17.09
CA ALA A 299 32.28 10.01 16.11
C ALA A 299 33.58 10.81 16.26
N ALA A 300 33.45 12.12 16.46
CA ALA A 300 34.62 12.99 16.71
C ALA A 300 35.35 12.60 17.99
N ASN A 301 34.65 12.30 19.08
CA ASN A 301 35.24 11.86 20.35
C ASN A 301 35.91 10.48 20.22
N ARG A 302 35.33 9.57 19.49
CA ARG A 302 35.90 8.24 19.21
C ARG A 302 36.98 8.26 18.12
N LYS A 303 37.14 9.38 17.40
CA LYS A 303 38.04 9.54 16.23
C LYS A 303 37.68 8.56 15.10
N VAL A 304 36.42 8.31 14.89
CA VAL A 304 35.87 7.49 13.78
C VAL A 304 35.49 8.43 12.65
N ALA A 305 35.84 8.08 11.43
CA ALA A 305 35.37 8.81 10.24
C ALA A 305 33.94 8.34 9.91
N LEU A 306 33.01 9.28 9.79
CA LEU A 306 31.65 9.00 9.32
C LEU A 306 31.60 9.00 7.79
N GLY A 307 30.77 8.11 7.21
CA GLY A 307 30.61 7.99 5.77
C GLY A 307 31.79 7.33 5.03
N ALA A 308 32.80 6.88 5.76
CA ALA A 308 33.86 6.07 5.22
C ALA A 308 33.60 4.62 5.56
N ASP A 309 33.15 3.84 4.57
CA ASP A 309 33.08 2.40 4.61
C ASP A 309 32.69 1.84 6.01
N SER A 310 31.42 2.00 6.40
CA SER A 310 30.89 1.30 7.57
C SER A 310 31.16 -0.18 7.33
N GLY A 311 31.88 -0.88 8.17
CA GLY A 311 32.47 -2.23 8.00
C GLY A 311 31.62 -3.34 7.33
N GLY A 312 30.49 -2.99 6.74
CA GLY A 312 29.58 -3.81 5.97
C GLY A 312 29.92 -3.94 4.48
N GLY A 313 30.69 -3.01 3.93
CA GLY A 313 31.01 -2.96 2.50
C GLY A 313 29.85 -2.61 1.58
N MET A 314 30.16 -2.05 0.41
CA MET A 314 29.16 -1.77 -0.65
C MET A 314 28.58 -3.06 -1.19
N ALA A 315 27.26 -3.08 -1.43
CA ALA A 315 26.61 -4.19 -2.11
C ALA A 315 27.18 -4.39 -3.53
N PRO A 316 27.33 -5.64 -3.98
CA PRO A 316 27.79 -5.94 -5.33
C PRO A 316 26.78 -5.42 -6.35
N GLY A 317 27.26 -4.85 -7.46
CA GLY A 317 26.41 -4.43 -8.57
C GLY A 317 25.91 -5.59 -9.44
N GLY A 318 24.95 -5.30 -10.31
CA GLY A 318 24.43 -6.24 -11.30
C GLY A 318 23.55 -7.37 -10.70
N PRO A 319 23.46 -8.53 -11.37
CA PRO A 319 22.55 -9.62 -10.93
C PRO A 319 22.83 -10.15 -9.51
N VAL A 320 24.05 -10.01 -9.02
CA VAL A 320 24.45 -10.44 -7.67
C VAL A 320 23.79 -9.59 -6.59
N LEU A 321 23.35 -8.38 -6.92
CA LEU A 321 22.63 -7.49 -5.99
C LEU A 321 21.33 -8.12 -5.46
N ILE A 322 20.59 -8.81 -6.33
CA ILE A 322 19.34 -9.49 -5.94
C ILE A 322 19.61 -10.56 -4.87
N ASP A 323 20.65 -11.37 -5.07
CA ASP A 323 21.02 -12.41 -4.10
C ASP A 323 21.52 -11.78 -2.79
N TYR A 324 22.24 -10.65 -2.88
CA TYR A 324 22.66 -9.91 -1.70
C TYR A 324 21.49 -9.41 -0.84
N TYR A 325 20.44 -8.87 -1.46
CA TYR A 325 19.20 -8.50 -0.76
C TYR A 325 18.50 -9.70 -0.12
N ARG A 326 18.44 -10.85 -0.83
CA ARG A 326 17.89 -12.10 -0.27
C ARG A 326 18.61 -12.53 0.99
N ASP A 327 19.94 -12.45 1.00
CA ASP A 327 20.77 -12.80 2.16
C ASP A 327 20.50 -11.84 3.34
N ARG A 328 20.34 -10.54 3.07
CA ARG A 328 20.02 -9.55 4.13
C ARG A 328 18.63 -9.77 4.73
N ILE A 329 17.63 -10.09 3.92
CA ILE A 329 16.28 -10.45 4.40
C ILE A 329 16.34 -11.72 5.27
N ALA A 330 17.14 -12.71 4.87
CA ALA A 330 17.33 -13.92 5.67
C ALA A 330 18.06 -13.65 7.01
N GLU A 331 19.02 -12.71 7.01
CA GLU A 331 19.68 -12.23 8.22
C GLU A 331 18.69 -11.57 9.18
N LEU A 332 17.84 -10.67 8.69
CA LEU A 332 16.80 -10.04 9.49
C LEU A 332 15.84 -11.06 10.11
N ARG A 333 15.39 -12.02 9.33
CA ARG A 333 14.50 -13.07 9.83
C ARG A 333 15.13 -13.83 11.00
N LYS A 334 16.42 -14.17 10.91
CA LYS A 334 17.16 -14.83 12.00
C LYS A 334 17.26 -13.91 13.22
N PHE A 335 17.52 -12.62 13.01
CA PHE A 335 17.62 -11.64 14.09
C PHE A 335 16.27 -11.51 14.82
N VAL A 336 15.16 -11.34 14.10
CA VAL A 336 13.80 -11.27 14.66
C VAL A 336 13.49 -12.48 15.53
N GLN A 337 13.84 -13.68 15.07
CA GLN A 337 13.62 -14.93 15.82
C GLN A 337 14.55 -15.06 17.03
N ALA A 338 15.83 -14.68 16.90
CA ALA A 338 16.81 -14.80 17.99
C ALA A 338 16.55 -13.83 19.15
N HIS A 339 15.94 -12.65 18.85
CA HIS A 339 15.64 -11.63 19.84
C HIS A 339 14.18 -11.62 20.29
N ASP A 340 13.41 -12.65 19.89
CA ASP A 340 12.00 -12.80 20.27
C ASP A 340 11.18 -11.51 20.06
N VAL A 341 11.35 -10.87 18.87
CA VAL A 341 10.75 -9.57 18.57
C VAL A 341 9.25 -9.70 18.34
N VAL A 342 8.84 -10.65 17.52
CA VAL A 342 7.46 -10.91 17.10
C VAL A 342 7.33 -12.33 16.58
N THR A 343 6.16 -12.93 16.69
CA THR A 343 5.89 -14.25 16.11
C THR A 343 5.95 -14.21 14.59
N VAL A 344 6.81 -15.04 13.99
CA VAL A 344 6.83 -15.27 12.54
C VAL A 344 6.05 -16.55 12.25
N PRO A 345 4.85 -16.46 11.65
CA PRO A 345 3.99 -17.63 11.44
C PRO A 345 4.61 -18.65 10.50
N ALA A 346 4.38 -19.95 10.78
CA ALA A 346 4.88 -21.03 9.94
C ALA A 346 4.27 -21.04 8.51
N TRP A 347 3.09 -20.46 8.35
CA TRP A 347 2.39 -20.33 7.06
C TRP A 347 2.86 -19.13 6.22
N LEU A 348 3.72 -18.24 6.76
CA LEU A 348 4.23 -17.09 6.02
C LEU A 348 4.96 -17.56 4.76
N GLY A 349 4.57 -17.02 3.61
CA GLY A 349 5.16 -17.34 2.33
C GLY A 349 6.57 -16.79 2.13
N SER A 350 7.07 -16.87 0.91
CA SER A 350 8.34 -16.27 0.50
C SER A 350 8.17 -14.82 0.08
N LEU A 351 9.22 -14.03 0.27
CA LEU A 351 9.36 -12.70 -0.31
C LEU A 351 10.36 -12.81 -1.46
N GLU A 352 9.89 -12.62 -2.69
CA GLU A 352 10.72 -12.73 -3.90
C GLU A 352 11.34 -11.37 -4.22
N VAL A 353 12.67 -11.34 -4.27
CA VAL A 353 13.41 -10.12 -4.66
C VAL A 353 13.50 -10.06 -6.17
N VAL A 354 13.02 -8.96 -6.75
CA VAL A 354 12.95 -8.72 -8.20
C VAL A 354 13.38 -7.29 -8.53
N GLU A 355 13.76 -7.05 -9.77
CA GLU A 355 14.09 -5.70 -10.25
C GLU A 355 12.80 -4.89 -10.52
N THR A 356 12.80 -3.62 -10.11
CA THR A 356 11.72 -2.68 -10.42
C THR A 356 11.64 -2.45 -11.94
N PRO A 357 10.49 -2.66 -12.58
CA PRO A 357 10.36 -2.45 -14.02
C PRO A 357 10.58 -0.97 -14.39
N LYS A 358 11.16 -0.74 -15.57
CA LYS A 358 11.57 0.61 -16.03
C LYS A 358 10.45 1.65 -15.96
N PHE A 359 9.19 1.28 -16.21
CA PHE A 359 8.07 2.22 -16.15
C PHE A 359 7.69 2.64 -14.72
N GLN A 360 8.05 1.85 -13.70
CA GLN A 360 7.83 2.18 -12.29
C GLN A 360 9.02 2.92 -11.66
N GLN A 361 10.23 2.77 -12.19
CA GLN A 361 11.43 3.39 -11.62
C GLN A 361 11.31 4.92 -11.40
N PRO A 362 10.66 5.71 -12.28
CA PRO A 362 10.49 7.15 -12.05
C PRO A 362 9.70 7.53 -10.79
N VAL A 363 8.87 6.62 -10.28
CA VAL A 363 8.03 6.83 -9.09
C VAL A 363 8.40 5.92 -7.92
N SER A 364 9.29 4.94 -8.15
CA SER A 364 9.85 4.03 -7.15
C SER A 364 11.38 3.91 -7.35
N PRO A 365 12.14 4.93 -7.01
CA PRO A 365 13.58 4.98 -7.29
C PRO A 365 14.42 4.10 -6.35
N GLY A 366 13.89 3.71 -5.20
CA GLY A 366 14.58 2.90 -4.19
C GLY A 366 14.09 1.45 -4.18
N ALA A 367 13.70 0.98 -3.00
CA ALA A 367 13.07 -0.31 -2.80
C ALA A 367 11.59 -0.14 -2.46
N SER A 368 10.80 -1.16 -2.73
CA SER A 368 9.38 -1.22 -2.37
C SER A 368 8.92 -2.68 -2.24
N MET A 369 7.75 -2.89 -1.64
CA MET A 369 7.23 -4.23 -1.42
C MET A 369 5.79 -4.34 -1.94
N GLU A 370 5.47 -5.45 -2.57
CA GLU A 370 4.10 -5.86 -2.87
C GLU A 370 3.74 -7.05 -1.99
N SER A 371 2.71 -6.88 -1.14
CA SER A 371 2.20 -7.94 -0.28
C SER A 371 1.50 -9.01 -1.09
N PRO A 372 1.36 -10.24 -0.53
CA PRO A 372 0.50 -11.24 -1.16
C PRO A 372 -0.90 -10.67 -1.38
N ARG A 373 -1.44 -10.82 -2.58
CA ARG A 373 -2.77 -10.29 -2.94
C ARG A 373 -3.86 -10.85 -2.03
N LEU A 374 -4.78 -10.00 -1.61
CA LEU A 374 -5.75 -10.24 -0.53
C LEU A 374 -6.56 -11.54 -0.67
N PHE A 375 -7.03 -11.86 -1.87
CA PHE A 375 -7.85 -13.05 -2.16
C PHE A 375 -7.11 -14.11 -2.99
N ALA A 376 -5.82 -13.89 -3.29
CA ALA A 376 -5.03 -14.90 -3.97
C ALA A 376 -4.73 -16.11 -3.07
N ARG A 377 -4.48 -17.28 -3.67
CA ARG A 377 -4.06 -18.48 -2.96
C ARG A 377 -2.62 -18.38 -2.47
N SER A 378 -1.75 -17.75 -3.27
CA SER A 378 -0.34 -17.56 -2.92
C SER A 378 -0.17 -16.68 -1.68
N ASN A 379 0.76 -17.08 -0.81
CA ASN A 379 1.23 -16.28 0.32
C ASN A 379 2.55 -15.55 0.02
N ASN A 380 2.99 -15.57 -1.24
CA ASN A 380 4.26 -14.94 -1.63
C ASN A 380 4.05 -13.46 -1.92
N GLY A 381 5.01 -12.65 -1.50
CA GLY A 381 5.11 -11.24 -1.84
C GLY A 381 6.32 -10.96 -2.73
N TYR A 382 6.46 -9.71 -3.18
CA TYR A 382 7.57 -9.26 -4.01
C TYR A 382 8.27 -8.09 -3.35
N TYR A 383 9.60 -8.13 -3.37
CA TYR A 383 10.45 -7.04 -2.93
C TYR A 383 11.15 -6.48 -4.16
N PHE A 384 10.77 -5.27 -4.54
CA PHE A 384 11.32 -4.59 -5.70
C PHE A 384 12.57 -3.82 -5.32
N ILE A 385 13.60 -3.92 -6.12
CA ILE A 385 14.79 -3.09 -6.03
C ILE A 385 15.03 -2.40 -7.36
N THR A 386 15.46 -1.15 -7.31
CA THR A 386 15.80 -0.37 -8.50
C THR A 386 17.33 -0.22 -8.56
N PRO A 387 18.04 -1.13 -9.26
CA PRO A 387 19.50 -1.03 -9.36
C PRO A 387 19.89 0.25 -10.09
N PRO A 388 21.05 0.86 -9.77
CA PRO A 388 21.58 1.96 -10.54
C PRO A 388 22.07 1.48 -11.90
N ASP A 389 21.82 2.25 -12.97
CA ASP A 389 22.26 1.91 -14.33
C ASP A 389 23.77 2.10 -14.51
N SER A 390 24.44 2.86 -13.62
CA SER A 390 25.87 3.14 -13.68
C SER A 390 26.47 3.44 -12.32
N LEU A 391 27.80 3.32 -12.20
CA LEU A 391 28.53 3.74 -10.99
C LEU A 391 28.34 5.23 -10.68
N LYS A 392 28.18 6.07 -11.70
CA LYS A 392 27.89 7.50 -11.52
C LYS A 392 26.50 7.68 -10.91
N GLU A 393 25.52 6.99 -11.43
CA GLU A 393 24.16 7.02 -10.90
C GLU A 393 24.11 6.43 -9.48
N ALA A 394 24.86 5.36 -9.21
CA ALA A 394 24.99 4.82 -7.85
C ALA A 394 25.56 5.87 -6.88
N ALA A 395 26.58 6.61 -7.28
CA ALA A 395 27.15 7.68 -6.47
C ALA A 395 26.15 8.83 -6.25
N GLU A 396 25.38 9.20 -7.29
CA GLU A 396 24.32 10.20 -7.19
C GLU A 396 23.18 9.73 -6.30
N ARG A 397 22.82 8.43 -6.34
CA ARG A 397 21.81 7.82 -5.46
C ARG A 397 22.30 7.62 -4.03
N LEU A 398 23.58 7.39 -3.83
CA LEU A 398 24.18 7.33 -2.49
C LEU A 398 23.96 8.62 -1.71
N ASP A 399 24.01 9.76 -2.39
CA ASP A 399 23.61 11.05 -1.81
C ASP A 399 22.10 11.18 -1.57
N MET A 400 21.28 10.36 -2.25
CA MET A 400 19.82 10.42 -2.18
C MET A 400 19.21 9.37 -1.26
N ASN A 401 19.60 8.10 -1.43
CA ASN A 401 18.99 6.96 -0.74
C ASN A 401 20.01 6.07 -0.04
N GLU A 402 21.27 6.20 -0.37
CA GLU A 402 22.39 5.49 0.27
C GLU A 402 22.24 3.96 0.33
N ASP A 403 21.43 3.36 -0.56
CA ASP A 403 20.84 2.03 -0.48
C ASP A 403 21.78 0.88 -0.82
N PHE A 404 23.10 1.12 -0.87
CA PHE A 404 24.04 0.11 -1.38
C PHE A 404 25.07 -0.36 -0.36
N ASP A 405 24.99 0.09 0.90
CA ASP A 405 25.73 -0.56 1.97
C ASP A 405 24.86 -1.57 2.75
N ARG A 406 25.53 -2.47 3.48
CA ARG A 406 24.85 -3.55 4.20
C ARG A 406 23.82 -3.03 5.19
N ASP A 407 24.15 -2.06 6.00
CA ASP A 407 23.31 -1.64 7.13
C ASP A 407 22.10 -0.82 6.63
N ARG A 408 22.25 -0.09 5.55
CA ARG A 408 21.17 0.62 4.86
C ARG A 408 20.22 -0.32 4.17
N ILE A 409 20.75 -1.37 3.50
CA ILE A 409 19.93 -2.43 2.93
C ILE A 409 19.16 -3.17 4.05
N LEU A 410 19.78 -3.41 5.20
CA LEU A 410 19.10 -4.00 6.35
C LEU A 410 17.99 -3.10 6.90
N GLN A 411 18.20 -1.77 6.98
CA GLN A 411 17.16 -0.84 7.42
C GLN A 411 15.96 -0.82 6.45
N THR A 412 16.22 -0.70 5.15
CA THR A 412 15.15 -0.75 4.14
C THR A 412 14.46 -2.12 4.14
N ALA A 413 15.21 -3.21 4.28
CA ALA A 413 14.64 -4.54 4.38
C ALA A 413 13.86 -4.76 5.70
N ALA A 414 14.23 -4.09 6.79
CA ALA A 414 13.45 -4.08 8.03
C ALA A 414 12.08 -3.42 7.81
N HIS A 415 12.06 -2.32 7.05
CA HIS A 415 10.84 -1.62 6.67
C HIS A 415 9.94 -2.44 5.73
N GLU A 416 10.51 -2.94 4.64
CA GLU A 416 9.76 -3.60 3.57
C GLU A 416 9.47 -5.08 3.87
N ALA A 417 10.44 -5.80 4.47
CA ALA A 417 10.35 -7.24 4.63
C ALA A 417 9.99 -7.68 6.05
N MET A 418 11.00 -7.72 6.96
CA MET A 418 10.88 -8.35 8.28
C MET A 418 11.41 -7.45 9.40
N PRO A 419 10.56 -7.12 10.40
CA PRO A 419 9.18 -7.52 10.57
C PRO A 419 8.19 -6.59 9.85
N GLY A 420 8.64 -5.73 8.92
CA GLY A 420 7.91 -4.66 8.28
C GLY A 420 6.67 -5.08 7.47
N HIS A 421 6.48 -4.42 6.34
CA HIS A 421 5.26 -4.56 5.54
C HIS A 421 4.90 -6.00 5.16
N PHE A 422 5.88 -6.81 4.73
CA PHE A 422 5.60 -8.18 4.29
C PHE A 422 4.99 -9.04 5.41
N LEU A 423 5.56 -9.02 6.61
CA LEU A 423 5.00 -9.76 7.74
C LEU A 423 3.63 -9.19 8.14
N GLN A 424 3.55 -7.89 8.37
CA GLN A 424 2.36 -7.19 8.85
C GLN A 424 1.16 -7.39 7.91
N LEU A 425 1.34 -7.14 6.60
CA LEU A 425 0.25 -7.26 5.62
C LEU A 425 -0.11 -8.72 5.33
N SER A 426 0.86 -9.65 5.41
CA SER A 426 0.56 -11.09 5.34
C SER A 426 -0.33 -11.56 6.47
N ILE A 427 -0.15 -11.03 7.69
CA ILE A 427 -1.01 -11.31 8.83
C ILE A 427 -2.39 -10.67 8.61
N ALA A 428 -2.44 -9.38 8.30
CA ALA A 428 -3.68 -8.62 8.14
C ALA A 428 -4.63 -9.24 7.11
N ARG A 429 -4.11 -9.72 5.95
CA ARG A 429 -4.93 -10.37 4.91
C ARG A 429 -5.62 -11.66 5.35
N ARG A 430 -5.15 -12.29 6.42
CA ARG A 430 -5.71 -13.53 6.96
C ARG A 430 -6.70 -13.30 8.10
N HIS A 431 -6.90 -12.04 8.49
CA HIS A 431 -7.79 -11.73 9.60
C HIS A 431 -9.14 -12.44 9.45
N SER A 432 -9.63 -13.04 10.55
CA SER A 432 -10.88 -13.81 10.58
C SER A 432 -12.11 -12.95 10.31
N ASP A 433 -12.10 -11.71 10.79
CA ASP A 433 -13.14 -10.73 10.50
C ASP A 433 -12.96 -10.18 9.08
N TYR A 434 -14.03 -10.29 8.28
CA TYR A 434 -13.99 -9.90 6.87
C TYR A 434 -13.85 -8.38 6.68
N VAL A 435 -14.46 -7.57 7.55
CA VAL A 435 -14.35 -6.11 7.49
C VAL A 435 -12.88 -5.71 7.68
N ARG A 436 -12.21 -6.27 8.70
CA ARG A 436 -10.79 -5.98 8.98
C ARG A 436 -9.85 -6.54 7.94
N LYS A 437 -10.15 -7.73 7.42
CA LYS A 437 -9.38 -8.35 6.34
C LYS A 437 -9.23 -7.46 5.12
N ILE A 438 -10.26 -6.71 4.75
CA ILE A 438 -10.27 -5.85 3.56
C ILE A 438 -9.75 -4.43 3.81
N GLN A 439 -9.33 -4.10 5.06
CA GLN A 439 -8.81 -2.78 5.38
C GLN A 439 -7.31 -2.68 5.08
N TYR A 440 -6.92 -1.46 4.74
CA TYR A 440 -5.54 -1.03 4.69
C TYR A 440 -5.44 0.38 5.27
N SER A 441 -4.73 0.53 6.38
CA SER A 441 -4.40 1.83 6.96
C SER A 441 -2.94 2.14 6.66
N SER A 442 -2.69 3.16 5.86
CA SER A 442 -1.33 3.63 5.61
C SER A 442 -0.64 4.06 6.91
N THR A 443 -1.35 4.73 7.81
CA THR A 443 -0.82 5.16 9.11
C THR A 443 -0.40 3.99 9.98
N PHE A 444 -1.14 2.88 9.96
CA PHE A 444 -0.73 1.67 10.67
C PHE A 444 0.47 1.00 9.98
N ALA A 445 0.40 0.78 8.68
CA ALA A 445 1.42 0.05 7.95
C ALA A 445 2.77 0.78 7.94
N GLU A 446 2.77 2.07 7.59
CA GLU A 446 3.99 2.89 7.55
C GLU A 446 4.52 3.19 8.95
N GLY A 447 3.61 3.41 9.92
CA GLY A 447 3.99 3.61 11.32
C GLY A 447 4.69 2.39 11.91
N TRP A 448 4.16 1.18 11.66
CA TRP A 448 4.78 -0.08 12.05
C TRP A 448 6.17 -0.27 11.41
N ALA A 449 6.27 -0.05 10.10
CA ALA A 449 7.51 -0.24 9.37
C ALA A 449 8.60 0.76 9.83
N PHE A 450 8.23 2.02 10.03
CA PHE A 450 9.14 3.05 10.52
C PHE A 450 9.57 2.82 11.98
N TYR A 451 8.65 2.43 12.85
CA TYR A 451 8.98 1.99 14.20
C TYR A 451 9.98 0.83 14.21
N GLY A 452 9.84 -0.12 13.27
CA GLY A 452 10.75 -1.25 13.11
C GLY A 452 12.20 -0.84 12.82
N GLU A 453 12.42 0.21 12.03
CA GLU A 453 13.76 0.72 11.71
C GLU A 453 14.51 1.19 12.97
N GLU A 454 13.86 2.00 13.80
CA GLU A 454 14.43 2.50 15.05
C GLU A 454 14.58 1.37 16.09
N MET A 455 13.58 0.50 16.20
CA MET A 455 13.62 -0.66 17.09
C MET A 455 14.88 -1.52 16.85
N PHE A 456 15.24 -1.79 15.62
CA PHE A 456 16.43 -2.58 15.31
C PHE A 456 17.74 -1.89 15.67
N LEU A 457 17.81 -0.58 15.52
CA LEU A 457 18.94 0.19 16.02
C LEU A 457 19.07 0.00 17.54
N ARG A 458 17.98 0.10 18.28
CA ARG A 458 17.93 -0.08 19.74
C ARG A 458 18.22 -1.51 20.19
N LEU A 459 17.82 -2.52 19.42
CA LEU A 459 18.08 -3.93 19.69
C LEU A 459 19.49 -4.38 19.28
N GLY A 460 20.31 -3.49 18.68
CA GLY A 460 21.72 -3.74 18.39
C GLY A 460 21.97 -4.51 17.08
N LEU A 461 21.05 -4.51 16.11
CA LEU A 461 21.27 -5.14 14.80
C LEU A 461 22.53 -4.61 14.10
N TYR A 462 22.82 -3.33 14.28
CA TYR A 462 23.95 -2.64 13.67
C TYR A 462 25.17 -2.52 14.63
N GLY A 463 25.11 -3.18 15.80
CA GLY A 463 26.14 -3.04 16.82
C GLY A 463 26.34 -1.58 17.27
N ASP A 464 27.60 -1.16 17.37
CA ASP A 464 27.99 0.21 17.74
C ASP A 464 28.24 1.12 16.52
N ASP A 465 27.65 0.79 15.35
CA ASP A 465 27.87 1.53 14.12
C ASP A 465 27.26 2.94 14.21
N LEU A 466 28.12 3.96 14.14
CA LEU A 466 27.72 5.36 14.16
C LEU A 466 27.15 5.83 12.81
N ASP A 467 27.52 5.19 11.72
CA ASP A 467 26.95 5.49 10.40
C ASP A 467 25.49 5.02 10.31
N ALA A 468 25.16 3.88 10.89
CA ALA A 468 23.76 3.42 11.00
C ALA A 468 22.91 4.41 11.83
N ARG A 469 23.44 4.95 12.93
CA ARG A 469 22.76 5.99 13.73
C ARG A 469 22.58 7.28 12.94
N LEU A 470 23.64 7.72 12.26
CA LEU A 470 23.62 8.92 11.43
C LEU A 470 22.58 8.79 10.30
N PHE A 471 22.52 7.62 9.68
CA PHE A 471 21.55 7.31 8.64
C PHE A 471 20.11 7.34 9.18
N THR A 472 19.85 6.72 10.33
CA THR A 472 18.52 6.77 10.98
C THR A 472 18.11 8.22 11.27
N ALA A 473 18.99 9.02 11.89
CA ALA A 473 18.75 10.44 12.18
C ALA A 473 18.46 11.26 10.90
N ARG A 474 19.18 10.98 9.83
CA ARG A 474 18.92 11.61 8.53
C ARG A 474 17.54 11.27 7.98
N TRP A 475 17.10 10.01 8.09
CA TRP A 475 15.78 9.61 7.65
C TRP A 475 14.66 10.18 8.53
N GLU A 476 14.87 10.37 9.83
CA GLU A 476 13.93 11.11 10.69
C GLU A 476 13.76 12.55 10.19
N ARG A 477 14.86 13.25 9.84
CA ARG A 477 14.78 14.57 9.22
C ARG A 477 13.99 14.56 7.91
N VAL A 478 14.28 13.61 7.02
CA VAL A 478 13.59 13.45 5.73
C VAL A 478 12.10 13.25 5.98
N ARG A 479 11.74 12.39 6.95
CA ARG A 479 10.34 12.10 7.26
C ARG A 479 9.63 13.30 7.86
N GLY A 480 10.24 14.04 8.78
CA GLY A 480 9.69 15.30 9.27
C GLY A 480 9.52 16.35 8.16
N ALA A 481 10.56 16.54 7.33
CA ALA A 481 10.52 17.51 6.24
C ALA A 481 9.41 17.22 5.21
N ARG A 482 9.27 15.95 4.77
CA ARG A 482 8.25 15.59 3.76
C ARG A 482 6.82 15.75 4.26
N VAL A 483 6.56 15.58 5.55
CA VAL A 483 5.23 15.83 6.14
C VAL A 483 4.89 17.32 6.09
N ILE A 484 5.84 18.20 6.43
CA ILE A 484 5.65 19.66 6.28
C ILE A 484 5.35 20.01 4.82
N VAL A 485 6.09 19.43 3.89
CA VAL A 485 5.91 19.62 2.44
C VAL A 485 4.50 19.18 2.01
N ASP A 486 4.07 17.99 2.42
CA ASP A 486 2.73 17.45 2.06
C ASP A 486 1.61 18.38 2.53
N VAL A 487 1.64 18.79 3.80
CA VAL A 487 0.65 19.71 4.38
C VAL A 487 0.60 21.02 3.63
N LYS A 488 1.77 21.61 3.30
CA LYS A 488 1.87 22.91 2.61
C LYS A 488 1.42 22.84 1.15
N LEU A 489 1.75 21.74 0.46
CA LEU A 489 1.33 21.53 -0.93
C LEU A 489 -0.17 21.23 -1.01
N ALA A 490 -0.66 20.29 -0.21
CA ALA A 490 -2.07 19.91 -0.22
C ALA A 490 -3.00 21.07 0.15
N SER A 491 -2.57 21.93 1.10
CA SER A 491 -3.32 23.14 1.47
C SER A 491 -3.21 24.28 0.44
N GLY A 492 -2.28 24.20 -0.52
CA GLY A 492 -2.03 25.25 -1.51
C GLY A 492 -1.21 26.44 -0.96
N GLU A 493 -0.55 26.27 0.20
CA GLU A 493 0.27 27.32 0.80
C GLU A 493 1.63 27.46 0.12
N TRP A 494 2.17 26.38 -0.47
CA TRP A 494 3.43 26.37 -1.19
C TRP A 494 3.26 25.94 -2.63
N THR A 495 4.09 26.51 -3.48
CA THR A 495 4.35 26.00 -4.83
C THR A 495 5.32 24.81 -4.77
N LEU A 496 5.37 24.00 -5.84
CA LEU A 496 6.34 22.91 -5.96
C LEU A 496 7.79 23.38 -5.78
N ALA A 497 8.12 24.56 -6.33
CA ALA A 497 9.48 25.13 -6.23
C ALA A 497 9.84 25.53 -4.77
N GLN A 498 8.89 26.11 -4.02
CA GLN A 498 9.11 26.45 -2.61
C GLN A 498 9.29 25.18 -1.77
N ALA A 499 8.45 24.18 -2.02
CA ALA A 499 8.50 22.90 -1.35
C ALA A 499 9.81 22.14 -1.65
N ALA A 500 10.23 22.10 -2.92
CA ALA A 500 11.49 21.45 -3.31
C ALA A 500 12.72 22.11 -2.67
N LYS A 501 12.76 23.45 -2.63
CA LYS A 501 13.84 24.17 -1.96
C LYS A 501 13.89 23.86 -0.46
N PHE A 502 12.76 23.91 0.23
CA PHE A 502 12.71 23.56 1.65
C PHE A 502 13.16 22.10 1.88
N PHE A 503 12.69 21.19 1.05
CA PHE A 503 13.00 19.77 1.17
C PHE A 503 14.51 19.50 0.92
N GLU A 504 15.10 20.11 -0.11
CA GLU A 504 16.55 20.08 -0.38
C GLU A 504 17.36 20.52 0.85
N GLU A 505 17.02 21.68 1.44
CA GLU A 505 17.70 22.25 2.60
C GLU A 505 17.59 21.35 3.85
N GLN A 506 16.47 20.66 4.05
CA GLN A 506 16.23 19.85 5.24
C GLN A 506 16.68 18.39 5.09
N SER A 507 16.50 17.80 3.93
CA SER A 507 16.81 16.37 3.68
C SER A 507 18.28 16.13 3.33
N GLY A 508 18.95 17.13 2.72
CA GLY A 508 20.26 16.97 2.10
C GLY A 508 20.23 16.24 0.76
N PHE A 509 19.04 16.07 0.16
CA PHE A 509 18.90 15.52 -1.19
C PHE A 509 19.40 16.51 -2.23
N THR A 510 19.81 16.02 -3.40
CA THR A 510 20.12 16.89 -4.53
C THR A 510 18.88 17.65 -4.98
N LYS A 511 19.06 18.76 -5.68
CA LYS A 511 17.95 19.56 -6.23
C LYS A 511 17.00 18.71 -7.07
N SER A 512 17.53 17.90 -7.99
CA SER A 512 16.72 17.06 -8.88
C SER A 512 15.93 15.98 -8.12
N ALA A 513 16.54 15.38 -7.10
CA ALA A 513 15.88 14.42 -6.22
C ALA A 513 14.78 15.06 -5.39
N SER A 514 15.04 16.26 -4.85
CA SER A 514 14.05 17.03 -4.09
C SER A 514 12.85 17.42 -4.95
N GLU A 515 13.08 17.87 -6.18
CA GLU A 515 12.00 18.15 -7.15
C GLU A 515 11.17 16.91 -7.47
N ALA A 516 11.81 15.76 -7.68
CA ALA A 516 11.13 14.50 -7.95
C ALA A 516 10.31 13.99 -6.75
N ALA A 517 10.90 14.03 -5.55
CA ALA A 517 10.23 13.63 -4.31
C ALA A 517 9.00 14.50 -4.04
N VAL A 518 9.14 15.81 -4.12
CA VAL A 518 8.07 16.78 -3.89
C VAL A 518 6.93 16.61 -4.91
N ALA A 519 7.25 16.33 -6.18
CA ALA A 519 6.26 16.00 -7.19
C ALA A 519 5.45 14.74 -6.80
N GLY A 520 6.14 13.70 -6.30
CA GLY A 520 5.50 12.49 -5.80
C GLY A 520 4.58 12.73 -4.60
N TYR A 521 4.97 13.60 -3.67
CA TYR A 521 4.13 13.95 -2.51
C TYR A 521 2.87 14.70 -2.94
N ALA A 522 2.99 15.66 -3.84
CA ALA A 522 1.86 16.43 -4.36
C ALA A 522 0.82 15.57 -5.11
N LEU A 523 1.23 14.44 -5.70
CA LEU A 523 0.34 13.48 -6.37
C LEU A 523 -0.46 12.61 -5.39
N ARG A 524 0.03 12.44 -4.14
CA ARG A 524 -0.57 11.58 -3.12
C ARG A 524 -0.68 12.30 -1.76
N PRO A 525 -1.51 13.37 -1.66
CA PRO A 525 -1.65 14.13 -0.44
C PRO A 525 -2.10 13.25 0.73
N GLY A 526 -1.53 13.46 1.91
CA GLY A 526 -1.83 12.72 3.14
C GLY A 526 -1.15 11.35 3.25
N TYR A 527 -0.36 10.92 2.26
CA TYR A 527 0.35 9.63 2.35
C TYR A 527 1.60 9.71 3.24
N VAL A 528 2.46 10.71 3.02
CA VAL A 528 3.73 10.79 3.75
C VAL A 528 3.59 11.11 5.26
N PRO A 529 2.53 11.76 5.75
CA PRO A 529 2.28 11.85 7.19
C PRO A 529 2.12 10.51 7.91
N ALA A 530 1.68 9.47 7.19
CA ALA A 530 1.45 8.14 7.74
C ALA A 530 2.66 7.55 8.50
N TYR A 531 3.86 7.85 8.07
CA TYR A 531 5.10 7.38 8.71
C TYR A 531 5.29 7.96 10.10
N THR A 532 5.48 9.27 10.17
CA THR A 532 5.74 9.98 11.43
C THR A 532 4.56 9.89 12.39
N VAL A 533 3.33 10.18 11.90
CA VAL A 533 2.12 10.12 12.74
C VAL A 533 1.86 8.70 13.21
N GLY A 534 2.03 7.71 12.33
CA GLY A 534 1.82 6.30 12.67
C GLY A 534 2.80 5.80 13.71
N ARG A 535 4.11 6.13 13.58
CA ARG A 535 5.11 5.78 14.60
C ARG A 535 4.79 6.42 15.95
N LEU A 536 4.46 7.71 15.98
CA LEU A 536 4.11 8.39 17.23
C LEU A 536 2.89 7.76 17.90
N GLN A 537 1.82 7.44 17.17
CA GLN A 537 0.65 6.77 17.73
C GLN A 537 0.96 5.36 18.23
N LEU A 538 1.85 4.63 17.54
CA LEU A 538 2.31 3.31 17.99
C LEU A 538 3.10 3.42 19.31
N GLU A 539 4.02 4.36 19.40
CA GLU A 539 4.82 4.61 20.60
C GLU A 539 3.97 5.09 21.80
N GLU A 540 2.97 5.93 21.55
CA GLU A 540 1.98 6.31 22.57
C GLU A 540 1.22 5.08 23.11
N LEU A 541 0.81 4.18 22.21
CA LEU A 541 0.12 2.95 22.57
C LEU A 541 1.05 2.00 23.33
N LEU A 542 2.31 1.85 22.91
CA LEU A 542 3.32 1.07 23.62
C LEU A 542 3.59 1.63 25.03
N ALA A 543 3.68 2.94 25.16
CA ALA A 543 3.87 3.60 26.47
C ALA A 543 2.69 3.33 27.42
N GLU A 544 1.46 3.42 26.93
CA GLU A 544 0.26 3.10 27.71
C GLU A 544 0.19 1.60 28.08
N TYR A 545 0.55 0.71 27.13
CA TYR A 545 0.68 -0.73 27.38
C TYR A 545 1.70 -1.01 28.50
N GLN A 546 2.89 -0.43 28.42
CA GLN A 546 3.94 -0.55 29.43
C GLN A 546 3.47 0.00 30.78
N HIS A 547 2.81 1.16 30.80
CA HIS A 547 2.31 1.79 32.02
C HIS A 547 1.28 0.91 32.74
N ARG A 548 0.37 0.26 32.00
CA ARG A 548 -0.66 -0.62 32.60
C ARG A 548 -0.13 -1.95 33.10
N LEU A 549 0.83 -2.54 32.41
CA LEU A 549 1.34 -3.87 32.74
C LEU A 549 2.60 -3.86 33.60
N GLY A 550 3.34 -2.75 33.67
CA GLY A 550 4.58 -2.63 34.43
C GLY A 550 5.59 -3.72 34.04
N ASP A 551 6.10 -4.46 35.04
CA ASP A 551 7.08 -5.54 34.83
C ASP A 551 6.54 -6.76 34.06
N LYS A 552 5.25 -6.81 33.80
CA LYS A 552 4.63 -7.87 32.97
C LYS A 552 4.58 -7.52 31.50
N ALA A 553 4.91 -6.30 31.12
CA ALA A 553 4.92 -5.87 29.74
C ALA A 553 6.04 -6.60 28.97
N SER A 554 5.72 -7.02 27.74
CA SER A 554 6.66 -7.66 26.82
C SER A 554 6.49 -7.04 25.44
N LEU A 555 7.60 -6.67 24.80
CA LEU A 555 7.56 -6.17 23.43
C LEU A 555 7.01 -7.21 22.46
N HIS A 556 7.39 -8.48 22.62
CA HIS A 556 6.85 -9.57 21.81
C HIS A 556 5.33 -9.65 21.93
N ASP A 557 4.80 -9.69 23.15
CA ASP A 557 3.36 -9.72 23.39
C ASP A 557 2.64 -8.49 22.83
N PHE A 558 3.25 -7.31 22.96
CA PHE A 558 2.73 -6.08 22.39
C PHE A 558 2.64 -6.16 20.88
N HIS A 559 3.72 -6.57 20.20
CA HIS A 559 3.77 -6.68 18.74
C HIS A 559 2.78 -7.72 18.22
N ASP A 560 2.71 -8.88 18.86
CA ASP A 560 1.76 -9.93 18.49
C ASP A 560 0.31 -9.49 18.63
N ARG A 561 -0.02 -8.78 19.72
CA ARG A 561 -1.35 -8.18 19.90
C ARG A 561 -1.63 -7.14 18.83
N LEU A 562 -0.71 -6.20 18.65
CA LEU A 562 -0.86 -5.10 17.71
C LEU A 562 -1.18 -5.60 16.29
N LEU A 563 -0.40 -6.57 15.80
CA LEU A 563 -0.58 -7.14 14.46
C LEU A 563 -1.85 -8.00 14.33
N SER A 564 -2.38 -8.51 15.44
CA SER A 564 -3.60 -9.32 15.46
C SER A 564 -4.87 -8.54 15.13
N TYR A 565 -4.88 -7.21 15.25
CA TYR A 565 -6.06 -6.39 14.95
C TYR A 565 -6.21 -6.04 13.45
N GLY A 566 -5.28 -6.48 12.61
CA GLY A 566 -5.27 -6.19 11.17
C GLY A 566 -4.59 -4.86 10.84
N SER A 567 -4.71 -4.42 9.58
CA SER A 567 -4.15 -3.13 9.12
C SER A 567 -5.20 -2.03 9.25
N VAL A 568 -5.52 -1.65 10.48
CA VAL A 568 -6.58 -0.66 10.80
C VAL A 568 -6.01 0.52 11.60
N PRO A 569 -6.62 1.71 11.55
CA PRO A 569 -6.10 2.91 12.23
C PRO A 569 -5.92 2.74 13.74
N PHE A 570 -4.94 3.42 14.33
CA PHE A 570 -4.67 3.37 15.77
C PHE A 570 -5.83 3.83 16.65
N ALA A 571 -6.70 4.70 16.12
CA ALA A 571 -7.95 5.09 16.79
C ALA A 571 -8.91 3.90 17.02
N ILE A 572 -8.74 2.82 16.27
CA ILE A 572 -9.46 1.55 16.42
C ILE A 572 -8.64 0.56 17.25
N VAL A 573 -7.39 0.30 16.85
CA VAL A 573 -6.53 -0.68 17.52
C VAL A 573 -6.29 -0.34 18.99
N GLY A 574 -6.00 0.92 19.29
CA GLY A 574 -5.59 1.33 20.64
C GLY A 574 -6.63 0.97 21.73
N PRO A 575 -7.88 1.44 21.62
CA PRO A 575 -8.92 1.10 22.58
C PRO A 575 -9.17 -0.40 22.72
N GLU A 576 -9.18 -1.15 21.62
CA GLU A 576 -9.42 -2.59 21.62
C GLU A 576 -8.27 -3.37 22.26
N LEU A 577 -7.02 -3.07 21.91
CA LEU A 577 -5.82 -3.69 22.48
C LEU A 577 -5.79 -3.45 24.00
N LEU A 578 -6.06 -2.23 24.44
CA LEU A 578 -6.07 -1.88 25.86
C LEU A 578 -7.24 -2.49 26.63
N ALA A 579 -8.35 -2.81 25.97
CA ALA A 579 -9.47 -3.53 26.57
C ALA A 579 -9.20 -5.04 26.70
N ASP A 580 -8.30 -5.59 25.91
CA ASP A 580 -7.99 -7.02 25.83
C ASP A 580 -6.73 -7.42 26.64
N LEU A 581 -6.19 -6.54 27.48
CA LEU A 581 -4.94 -6.81 28.23
C LEU A 581 -5.02 -7.98 29.21
N ASP A 582 -6.19 -8.34 29.68
CA ASP A 582 -6.44 -9.49 30.55
C ASP A 582 -6.43 -10.84 29.79
N LYS A 583 -6.60 -10.82 28.45
CA LYS A 583 -6.50 -12.00 27.61
C LYS A 583 -5.03 -12.32 27.30
N PRO A 584 -4.59 -13.58 27.23
CA PRO A 584 -3.23 -13.90 26.76
C PRO A 584 -3.07 -13.53 25.27
N ALA A 585 -1.89 -13.03 24.87
CA ALA A 585 -1.62 -12.65 23.48
C ALA A 585 -1.88 -13.80 22.48
N SER A 586 -1.60 -15.06 22.88
CA SER A 586 -1.91 -16.23 22.08
C SER A 586 -3.40 -16.40 21.78
N ALA A 587 -4.29 -15.99 22.68
CA ALA A 587 -5.74 -16.03 22.45
C ALA A 587 -6.18 -14.93 21.45
N VAL A 588 -5.58 -13.75 21.54
CA VAL A 588 -5.84 -12.63 20.59
C VAL A 588 -5.39 -13.04 19.20
N ARG A 589 -4.18 -13.59 19.05
CA ARG A 589 -3.68 -14.13 17.76
C ARG A 589 -4.59 -15.21 17.19
N ALA A 590 -4.99 -16.18 18.01
CA ALA A 590 -5.86 -17.26 17.54
C ALA A 590 -7.22 -16.75 17.05
N ALA A 591 -7.79 -15.74 17.71
CA ALA A 591 -9.04 -15.10 17.28
C ALA A 591 -8.89 -14.38 15.94
N ALA A 592 -7.74 -13.80 15.67
CA ALA A 592 -7.41 -13.10 14.42
C ALA A 592 -6.98 -14.05 13.27
N ASN A 593 -6.73 -15.32 13.54
CA ASN A 593 -6.15 -16.27 12.58
C ASN A 593 -4.68 -15.94 12.19
N TYR A 594 -3.94 -15.37 13.16
CA TYR A 594 -2.53 -14.96 13.01
C TYR A 594 -1.55 -16.11 13.16
#